data_77a01b18805eca4af375411245fa3270
#
_entry.id   77a01b18805eca4af375411245fa3270
#
_cell.length_a   1.000
_cell.length_b   1.000
_cell.length_c   1.000
_cell.angle_alpha   90.00
_cell.angle_beta   90.00
_cell.angle_gamma   90.00
#
_symmetry.space_group_name_H-M   'P 1'
#
loop_
_entity.id
_entity.type
_entity.pdbx_description
1 polymer ?
#
loop_
_entity_poly.entity_id
_entity_poly.type
_entity_poly.pdbx_seq_one_letter_code
_entity_poly.pdbx_strand_id
1 'polypeptide(L)'
;MKKIILLSDSHHSLDERIFPHLKECDEIWHAGDIGDLKITDELKKYAPLRAVWGNVDSQKVRKEFRETTYFKCEELKVMMTHIGGYPGRYEKGVKEILEYKKPNLFISGHSHILKVMHDKKLDILHMNPGAIGNYGWHKVKTILAFNVEGKDIKDLRVIEFPRGKD
;
A
#
# COMPACT_ATOMS: atom_id res chain seq x y z
N MET A 1 7.45 11.65 -14.51
CA MET A 1 7.13 10.26 -14.19
C MET A 1 7.74 9.86 -12.86
N LYS A 2 6.98 9.17 -12.03
CA LYS A 2 7.45 8.65 -10.73
C LYS A 2 7.30 7.15 -10.68
N LYS A 3 8.35 6.46 -10.22
CA LYS A 3 8.35 5.01 -10.01
C LYS A 3 7.97 4.72 -8.55
N ILE A 4 6.90 3.95 -8.35
CA ILE A 4 6.33 3.68 -7.04
C ILE A 4 6.48 2.21 -6.69
N ILE A 5 6.84 1.94 -5.44
CA ILE A 5 6.69 0.63 -4.81
C ILE A 5 5.61 0.75 -3.74
N LEU A 6 4.60 -0.10 -3.84
CA LEU A 6 3.51 -0.20 -2.87
C LEU A 6 3.59 -1.54 -2.14
N LEU A 7 3.63 -1.47 -0.83
CA LEU A 7 3.66 -2.66 0.04
C LEU A 7 2.75 -2.46 1.25
N SER A 8 2.47 -3.54 1.96
CA SER A 8 1.59 -3.52 3.14
C SER A 8 1.85 -4.71 4.04
N ASP A 9 1.37 -4.62 5.28
CA ASP A 9 1.30 -5.75 6.21
C ASP A 9 2.66 -6.41 6.40
N SER A 10 3.66 -5.60 6.71
CA SER A 10 5.00 -6.06 7.01
C SER A 10 5.11 -6.77 8.37
N HIS A 11 4.27 -6.38 9.35
CA HIS A 11 4.20 -7.04 10.66
C HIS A 11 5.59 -7.32 11.25
N HIS A 12 6.40 -6.28 11.44
CA HIS A 12 7.76 -6.32 12.01
C HIS A 12 8.83 -6.99 11.12
N SER A 13 8.52 -7.29 9.85
CA SER A 13 9.44 -8.03 8.99
C SER A 13 9.47 -7.48 7.58
N LEU A 14 10.69 -7.29 7.05
CA LEU A 14 10.90 -6.99 5.64
C LEU A 14 11.70 -8.12 5.00
N ASP A 15 11.22 -8.60 3.88
CA ASP A 15 11.94 -9.57 3.07
C ASP A 15 13.08 -8.87 2.34
N GLU A 16 14.31 -9.34 2.51
CA GLU A 16 15.49 -8.71 1.90
C GLU A 16 15.41 -8.65 0.37
N ARG A 17 14.63 -9.52 -0.24
CA ARG A 17 14.46 -9.56 -1.70
C ARG A 17 13.79 -8.32 -2.27
N ILE A 18 13.16 -7.48 -1.43
CA ILE A 18 12.54 -6.24 -1.89
C ILE A 18 13.58 -5.13 -2.12
N PHE A 19 14.73 -5.15 -1.43
CA PHE A 19 15.68 -4.05 -1.45
C PHE A 19 16.19 -3.66 -2.84
N PRO A 20 16.51 -4.60 -3.75
CA PRO A 20 16.89 -4.23 -5.12
C PRO A 20 15.80 -3.41 -5.84
N HIS A 21 14.53 -3.71 -5.58
CA HIS A 21 13.41 -2.97 -6.17
C HIS A 21 13.26 -1.58 -5.56
N LEU A 22 13.52 -1.44 -4.26
CA LEU A 22 13.45 -0.15 -3.57
C LEU A 22 14.52 0.83 -4.05
N LYS A 23 15.67 0.33 -4.47
CA LYS A 23 16.78 1.17 -4.97
C LYS A 23 16.42 1.94 -6.25
N GLU A 24 15.46 1.43 -7.01
CA GLU A 24 15.07 2.00 -8.30
C GLU A 24 13.81 2.87 -8.24
N CYS A 25 13.13 2.93 -7.08
CA CYS A 25 11.88 3.67 -6.97
C CYS A 25 12.11 5.13 -6.54
N ASP A 26 11.12 5.96 -6.85
CA ASP A 26 11.09 7.36 -6.45
C ASP A 26 10.35 7.58 -5.14
N GLU A 27 9.33 6.78 -4.86
CA GLU A 27 8.56 6.81 -3.61
C GLU A 27 8.16 5.40 -3.20
N ILE A 28 8.03 5.22 -1.89
CA ILE A 28 7.54 3.99 -1.28
C ILE A 28 6.24 4.32 -0.55
N TRP A 29 5.19 3.52 -0.80
CA TRP A 29 3.89 3.66 -0.13
C TRP A 29 3.60 2.40 0.68
N HIS A 30 3.23 2.57 1.96
CA HIS A 30 2.94 1.46 2.87
C HIS A 30 1.51 1.58 3.42
N ALA A 31 0.71 0.56 3.19
CA ALA A 31 -0.73 0.58 3.50
C ALA A 31 -1.10 0.06 4.89
N GLY A 32 -0.16 0.08 5.85
CA GLY A 32 -0.46 -0.20 7.26
C GLY A 32 -0.07 -1.58 7.77
N ASP A 33 -0.25 -1.81 9.05
CA ASP A 33 0.27 -2.96 9.79
C ASP A 33 1.79 -3.08 9.60
N ILE A 34 2.45 -1.99 9.93
CA ILE A 34 3.90 -1.80 9.76
C ILE A 34 4.65 -2.71 10.72
N GLY A 35 4.24 -2.68 11.98
CA GLY A 35 4.83 -3.43 13.07
C GLY A 35 5.62 -2.52 14.01
N ASP A 36 6.72 -1.95 13.57
CA ASP A 36 7.48 -1.01 14.35
C ASP A 36 8.21 0.03 13.46
N LEU A 37 8.74 1.07 14.10
CA LEU A 37 9.39 2.17 13.39
C LEU A 37 10.70 1.78 12.70
N LYS A 38 11.32 0.66 13.08
CA LYS A 38 12.52 0.15 12.41
C LYS A 38 12.22 -0.18 10.94
N ILE A 39 11.02 -0.66 10.67
CA ILE A 39 10.56 -0.96 9.32
C ILE A 39 10.54 0.32 8.47
N THR A 40 9.90 1.37 8.98
CA THR A 40 9.81 2.64 8.26
C THR A 40 11.16 3.33 8.14
N ASP A 41 12.00 3.25 9.18
CA ASP A 41 13.35 3.80 9.13
C ASP A 41 14.19 3.11 8.04
N GLU A 42 14.04 1.81 7.89
CA GLU A 42 14.74 1.06 6.83
C GLU A 42 14.24 1.47 5.44
N LEU A 43 12.93 1.56 5.26
CA LEU A 43 12.35 1.97 3.99
C LEU A 43 12.77 3.39 3.58
N LYS A 44 12.82 4.32 4.53
CA LYS A 44 13.21 5.71 4.28
C LYS A 44 14.66 5.87 3.79
N LYS A 45 15.51 4.87 3.99
CA LYS A 45 16.89 4.88 3.46
C LYS A 45 16.92 4.80 1.94
N TYR A 46 15.86 4.28 1.33
CA TYR A 46 15.80 4.07 -0.12
C TYR A 46 15.07 5.18 -0.86
N ALA A 47 13.95 5.66 -0.33
CA ALA A 47 13.12 6.69 -0.97
C ALA A 47 12.18 7.33 0.04
N PRO A 48 11.60 8.51 -0.29
CA PRO A 48 10.53 9.09 0.52
C PRO A 48 9.39 8.10 0.74
N LEU A 49 8.92 8.04 1.99
CA LEU A 49 7.87 7.11 2.41
C LEU A 49 6.56 7.84 2.68
N ARG A 50 5.46 7.30 2.14
CA ARG A 50 4.09 7.64 2.55
C ARG A 50 3.49 6.40 3.17
N ALA A 51 2.93 6.53 4.36
CA ALA A 51 2.40 5.37 5.08
C ALA A 51 1.17 5.75 5.89
N VAL A 52 0.36 4.74 6.20
CA VAL A 52 -0.72 4.82 7.18
C VAL A 52 -0.47 3.76 8.25
N TRP A 53 -1.05 3.93 9.44
CA TRP A 53 -1.00 2.87 10.44
C TRP A 53 -2.15 1.88 10.23
N GLY A 54 -1.95 0.66 10.69
CA GLY A 54 -2.96 -0.39 10.67
C GLY A 54 -3.44 -0.78 12.06
N ASN A 55 -4.41 -1.67 12.13
CA ASN A 55 -5.06 -2.05 13.39
C ASN A 55 -4.12 -2.69 14.43
N VAL A 56 -3.02 -3.31 13.99
CA VAL A 56 -2.06 -3.91 14.94
C VAL A 56 -0.93 -2.95 15.34
N ASP A 57 -0.87 -1.77 14.74
CA ASP A 57 0.22 -0.84 14.99
C ASP A 57 0.11 -0.18 16.36
N SER A 58 1.28 -0.04 17.02
CA SER A 58 1.41 0.56 18.35
C SER A 58 1.19 2.07 18.33
N GLN A 59 1.05 2.65 19.53
CA GLN A 59 0.93 4.10 19.68
C GLN A 59 2.13 4.86 19.11
N LYS A 60 3.33 4.29 19.17
CA LYS A 60 4.54 4.90 18.57
C LYS A 60 4.39 5.07 17.07
N VAL A 61 3.89 4.03 16.38
CA VAL A 61 3.64 4.07 14.95
C VAL A 61 2.50 5.04 14.63
N ARG A 62 1.42 4.99 15.40
CA ARG A 62 0.24 5.84 15.18
C ARG A 62 0.52 7.34 15.37
N LYS A 63 1.52 7.68 16.17
CA LYS A 63 1.94 9.09 16.33
C LYS A 63 2.71 9.61 15.12
N GLU A 64 3.40 8.73 14.39
CA GLU A 64 4.20 9.11 13.23
C GLU A 64 3.38 9.15 11.94
N PHE A 65 2.32 8.37 11.83
CA PHE A 65 1.52 8.22 10.62
C PHE A 65 0.04 8.44 10.92
N ARG A 66 -0.74 8.71 9.88
CA ARG A 66 -2.20 8.86 9.99
C ARG A 66 -2.88 7.53 9.72
N GLU A 67 -4.13 7.41 10.13
CA GLU A 67 -4.99 6.27 9.80
C GLU A 67 -5.32 6.24 8.32
N THR A 68 -5.61 7.42 7.75
CA THR A 68 -5.92 7.60 6.33
C THR A 68 -5.13 8.79 5.82
N THR A 69 -4.56 8.66 4.63
CA THR A 69 -3.85 9.76 3.99
C THR A 69 -4.42 10.04 2.60
N TYR A 70 -4.42 11.31 2.24
CA TYR A 70 -4.83 11.82 0.94
C TYR A 70 -3.68 12.61 0.37
N PHE A 71 -3.25 12.27 -0.83
CA PHE A 71 -2.12 12.99 -1.43
C PHE A 71 -2.20 12.95 -2.95
N LYS A 72 -1.39 13.78 -3.58
CA LYS A 72 -1.18 13.73 -5.03
C LYS A 72 0.22 13.21 -5.32
N CYS A 73 0.30 12.32 -6.29
CA CYS A 73 1.55 11.94 -6.92
C CYS A 73 1.45 12.38 -8.38
N GLU A 74 2.29 13.32 -8.78
CA GLU A 74 2.06 14.10 -10.01
C GLU A 74 0.65 14.68 -9.99
N GLU A 75 -0.23 14.32 -10.94
CA GLU A 75 -1.63 14.74 -10.94
C GLU A 75 -2.58 13.66 -10.41
N LEU A 76 -2.06 12.50 -10.06
CA LEU A 76 -2.85 11.38 -9.54
C LEU A 76 -3.26 11.65 -8.09
N LYS A 77 -4.56 11.67 -7.85
CA LYS A 77 -5.12 11.80 -6.49
C LYS A 77 -5.23 10.43 -5.86
N VAL A 78 -4.62 10.26 -4.69
CA VAL A 78 -4.53 8.98 -3.99
C VAL A 78 -5.18 9.09 -2.61
N MET A 79 -5.98 8.09 -2.27
CA MET A 79 -6.44 7.84 -0.91
C MET A 79 -5.90 6.49 -0.46
N MET A 80 -5.29 6.45 0.71
CA MET A 80 -4.77 5.22 1.29
C MET A 80 -5.24 5.07 2.73
N THR A 81 -5.79 3.90 3.06
CA THR A 81 -6.22 3.53 4.41
C THR A 81 -6.02 2.03 4.59
N HIS A 82 -5.72 1.58 5.82
CA HIS A 82 -5.41 0.16 6.03
C HIS A 82 -6.63 -0.73 5.87
N ILE A 83 -7.70 -0.44 6.59
CA ILE A 83 -8.94 -1.24 6.54
C ILE A 83 -9.96 -0.50 5.66
N GLY A 84 -9.94 -0.81 4.37
CA GLY A 84 -10.80 -0.11 3.40
C GLY A 84 -11.76 -1.00 2.63
N GLY A 85 -11.56 -2.31 2.66
CA GLY A 85 -12.33 -3.21 1.82
C GLY A 85 -11.90 -3.11 0.36
N TYR A 86 -12.84 -3.35 -0.54
CA TYR A 86 -12.61 -3.33 -1.99
C TYR A 86 -13.92 -3.04 -2.74
N PRO A 87 -13.87 -2.73 -4.04
CA PRO A 87 -15.08 -2.44 -4.80
C PRO A 87 -16.14 -3.55 -4.68
N GLY A 88 -17.34 -3.15 -4.30
CA GLY A 88 -18.45 -4.06 -4.01
C GLY A 88 -18.54 -4.49 -2.56
N ARG A 89 -17.47 -4.33 -1.78
CA ARG A 89 -17.43 -4.65 -0.34
C ARG A 89 -16.53 -3.68 0.42
N TYR A 90 -16.77 -2.39 0.24
CA TYR A 90 -16.04 -1.38 1.01
C TYR A 90 -16.34 -1.49 2.51
N GLU A 91 -15.35 -1.20 3.33
CA GLU A 91 -15.54 -1.05 4.77
C GLU A 91 -16.55 0.07 5.05
N LYS A 92 -17.28 -0.04 6.15
CA LYS A 92 -18.31 0.94 6.54
C LYS A 92 -17.76 2.37 6.50
N GLY A 93 -18.45 3.26 5.82
CA GLY A 93 -18.10 4.67 5.70
C GLY A 93 -17.12 5.00 4.59
N VAL A 94 -16.43 4.01 4.02
CA VAL A 94 -15.42 4.23 2.98
C VAL A 94 -16.05 4.68 1.66
N LYS A 95 -17.13 4.04 1.25
CA LYS A 95 -17.82 4.40 -0.01
C LYS A 95 -18.21 5.88 -0.05
N GLU A 96 -18.77 6.39 1.03
CA GLU A 96 -19.19 7.78 1.16
C GLU A 96 -18.01 8.73 1.04
N ILE A 97 -16.87 8.37 1.63
CA ILE A 97 -15.65 9.17 1.53
C ILE A 97 -15.13 9.16 0.09
N LEU A 98 -15.14 8.02 -0.57
CA LEU A 98 -14.71 7.90 -1.96
C LEU A 98 -15.60 8.72 -2.90
N GLU A 99 -16.90 8.73 -2.67
CA GLU A 99 -17.85 9.55 -3.43
C GLU A 99 -17.60 11.05 -3.24
N TYR A 100 -17.20 11.45 -2.05
CA TYR A 100 -16.90 12.84 -1.70
C TYR A 100 -15.52 13.29 -2.21
N LYS A 101 -14.49 12.51 -1.90
CA LYS A 101 -13.09 12.86 -2.23
C LYS A 101 -12.73 12.62 -3.69
N LYS A 102 -13.36 11.63 -4.32
CA LYS A 102 -13.14 11.27 -5.72
C LYS A 102 -11.65 11.08 -6.07
N PRO A 103 -10.91 10.22 -5.34
CA PRO A 103 -9.54 9.92 -5.73
C PRO A 103 -9.50 9.14 -7.05
N ASN A 104 -8.37 9.18 -7.74
CA ASN A 104 -8.15 8.33 -8.92
C ASN A 104 -7.75 6.92 -8.49
N LEU A 105 -7.02 6.80 -7.38
CA LEU A 105 -6.52 5.56 -6.83
C LEU A 105 -6.89 5.44 -5.36
N PHE A 106 -7.48 4.30 -4.98
CA PHE A 106 -7.78 3.94 -3.60
C PHE A 106 -6.97 2.71 -3.20
N ILE A 107 -6.15 2.84 -2.16
CA ILE A 107 -5.27 1.79 -1.67
C ILE A 107 -5.73 1.32 -0.30
N SER A 108 -5.81 0.00 -0.11
CA SER A 108 -6.02 -0.61 1.20
C SER A 108 -5.08 -1.79 1.40
N GLY A 109 -5.03 -2.31 2.63
CA GLY A 109 -4.28 -3.50 3.03
C GLY A 109 -5.16 -4.44 3.84
N HIS A 110 -4.66 -4.94 4.96
CA HIS A 110 -5.37 -5.71 5.97
C HIS A 110 -5.73 -7.15 5.58
N SER A 111 -6.31 -7.37 4.40
CA SER A 111 -6.74 -8.71 3.98
C SER A 111 -5.60 -9.66 3.66
N HIS A 112 -4.40 -9.14 3.41
CA HIS A 112 -3.25 -9.88 2.89
C HIS A 112 -3.48 -10.47 1.50
N ILE A 113 -4.54 -10.03 0.81
CA ILE A 113 -4.92 -10.55 -0.51
C ILE A 113 -4.60 -9.49 -1.56
N LEU A 114 -3.69 -9.84 -2.46
CA LEU A 114 -3.39 -9.01 -3.63
C LEU A 114 -4.66 -8.78 -4.45
N LYS A 115 -4.94 -7.52 -4.75
CA LYS A 115 -6.08 -7.15 -5.58
C LYS A 115 -5.81 -5.87 -6.36
N VAL A 116 -6.06 -5.90 -7.66
CA VAL A 116 -6.07 -4.71 -8.51
C VAL A 116 -7.39 -4.74 -9.26
N MET A 117 -8.23 -3.73 -9.06
CA MET A 117 -9.60 -3.76 -9.55
C MET A 117 -10.12 -2.35 -9.80
N HIS A 118 -10.76 -2.14 -10.93
CA HIS A 118 -11.39 -0.87 -11.26
C HIS A 118 -12.86 -0.86 -10.80
N ASP A 119 -13.22 0.12 -9.98
CA ASP A 119 -14.62 0.37 -9.61
C ASP A 119 -15.25 1.22 -10.70
N LYS A 120 -16.06 0.59 -11.54
CA LYS A 120 -16.72 1.27 -12.67
C LYS A 120 -17.76 2.30 -12.23
N LYS A 121 -18.39 2.08 -11.08
CA LYS A 121 -19.43 2.99 -10.58
C LYS A 121 -18.85 4.31 -10.08
N LEU A 122 -17.70 4.25 -9.40
CA LEU A 122 -17.04 5.41 -8.84
C LEU A 122 -15.89 5.93 -9.72
N ASP A 123 -15.52 5.17 -10.75
CA ASP A 123 -14.37 5.44 -11.61
C ASP A 123 -13.09 5.61 -10.82
N ILE A 124 -12.80 4.63 -9.98
CA ILE A 124 -11.62 4.61 -9.10
C ILE A 124 -10.89 3.28 -9.29
N LEU A 125 -9.56 3.34 -9.47
CA LEU A 125 -8.74 2.15 -9.42
C LEU A 125 -8.46 1.80 -7.97
N HIS A 126 -8.69 0.53 -7.60
CA HIS A 126 -8.37 0.00 -6.27
C HIS A 126 -7.16 -0.90 -6.34
N MET A 127 -6.25 -0.76 -5.36
CA MET A 127 -5.11 -1.64 -5.18
C MET A 127 -4.99 -2.10 -3.73
N ASN A 128 -4.70 -3.37 -3.56
CA ASN A 128 -4.20 -3.96 -2.32
C ASN A 128 -2.95 -4.75 -2.69
N PRO A 129 -1.78 -4.40 -2.16
CA PRO A 129 -0.53 -5.06 -2.57
C PRO A 129 -0.34 -6.46 -2.00
N GLY A 130 -1.27 -6.95 -1.18
CA GLY A 130 -1.07 -8.17 -0.41
C GLY A 130 -0.11 -7.91 0.75
N ALA A 131 0.39 -8.97 1.37
CA ALA A 131 1.28 -8.86 2.52
C ALA A 131 2.74 -9.15 2.15
N ILE A 132 3.65 -8.29 2.60
CA ILE A 132 5.09 -8.49 2.44
C ILE A 132 5.70 -9.20 3.66
N GLY A 133 5.00 -9.22 4.78
CA GLY A 133 5.49 -9.81 6.02
C GLY A 133 5.33 -11.33 6.11
N ASN A 134 5.79 -11.88 7.22
CA ASN A 134 5.72 -13.31 7.49
C ASN A 134 4.45 -13.75 8.21
N TYR A 135 3.67 -12.78 8.69
CA TYR A 135 2.45 -13.05 9.47
C TYR A 135 1.23 -13.15 8.55
N GLY A 136 0.43 -14.22 8.71
CA GLY A 136 -0.83 -14.40 8.03
C GLY A 136 -0.89 -15.69 7.21
N TRP A 137 -2.00 -15.86 6.49
CA TRP A 137 -2.31 -17.08 5.75
C TRP A 137 -1.88 -17.05 4.28
N HIS A 138 -1.31 -15.93 3.82
CA HIS A 138 -0.87 -15.79 2.44
C HIS A 138 0.28 -16.77 2.13
N LYS A 139 0.23 -17.38 0.96
CA LYS A 139 1.25 -18.36 0.51
C LYS A 139 2.43 -17.70 -0.17
N VAL A 140 2.23 -16.53 -0.70
CA VAL A 140 3.22 -15.75 -1.45
C VAL A 140 3.22 -14.33 -0.90
N LYS A 141 4.40 -13.78 -0.68
CA LYS A 141 4.55 -12.37 -0.34
C LYS A 141 4.52 -11.56 -1.62
N THR A 142 3.85 -10.42 -1.59
CA THR A 142 3.70 -9.58 -2.78
C THR A 142 3.96 -8.12 -2.50
N ILE A 143 4.45 -7.43 -3.52
CA ILE A 143 4.45 -5.98 -3.61
C ILE A 143 3.98 -5.58 -5.00
N LEU A 144 3.52 -4.34 -5.14
CA LEU A 144 3.18 -3.77 -6.45
C LEU A 144 4.21 -2.72 -6.84
N ALA A 145 4.59 -2.73 -8.10
CA ALA A 145 5.45 -1.71 -8.70
C ALA A 145 4.73 -1.09 -9.88
N PHE A 146 4.73 0.22 -9.97
CA PHE A 146 4.09 0.92 -11.08
C PHE A 146 4.69 2.32 -11.25
N ASN A 147 4.42 2.91 -12.41
CA ASN A 147 4.81 4.27 -12.72
C ASN A 147 3.59 5.17 -12.71
N VAL A 148 3.77 6.40 -12.22
CA VAL A 148 2.74 7.44 -12.31
C VAL A 148 3.23 8.51 -13.26
N GLU A 149 2.43 8.81 -14.29
CA GLU A 149 2.71 9.86 -15.25
C GLU A 149 1.44 10.69 -15.44
N GLY A 150 1.46 11.94 -14.97
CA GLY A 150 0.25 12.74 -14.90
C GLY A 150 -0.79 12.09 -13.96
N LYS A 151 -1.92 11.70 -14.53
CA LYS A 151 -2.97 10.92 -13.82
C LYS A 151 -2.92 9.44 -14.13
N ASP A 152 -2.01 9.02 -15.00
CA ASP A 152 -1.99 7.65 -15.51
C ASP A 152 -1.07 6.76 -14.68
N ILE A 153 -1.52 5.54 -14.47
CA ILE A 153 -0.74 4.47 -13.86
C ILE A 153 -0.28 3.56 -15.00
N LYS A 154 1.03 3.39 -15.11
CA LYS A 154 1.66 2.63 -16.20
C LYS A 154 2.58 1.55 -15.65
N ASP A 155 2.82 0.52 -16.44
CA ASP A 155 3.78 -0.55 -16.15
C ASP A 155 3.53 -1.22 -14.80
N LEU A 156 2.26 -1.44 -14.46
CA LEU A 156 1.88 -2.12 -13.22
C LEU A 156 2.37 -3.56 -13.23
N ARG A 157 3.14 -3.93 -12.21
CA ARG A 157 3.69 -5.27 -12.05
C ARG A 157 3.46 -5.77 -10.63
N VAL A 158 3.14 -7.04 -10.52
CA VAL A 158 3.16 -7.76 -9.25
C VAL A 158 4.54 -8.41 -9.11
N ILE A 159 5.20 -8.16 -7.99
CA ILE A 159 6.45 -8.82 -7.66
C ILE A 159 6.17 -9.80 -6.53
N GLU A 160 6.41 -11.08 -6.80
CA GLU A 160 6.10 -12.17 -5.89
C GLU A 160 7.37 -12.74 -5.28
N PHE A 161 7.30 -13.04 -3.98
CA PHE A 161 8.37 -13.71 -3.26
C PHE A 161 7.77 -14.94 -2.58
N PRO A 162 8.17 -16.16 -2.97
CA PRO A 162 7.69 -17.37 -2.30
C PRO A 162 8.02 -17.31 -0.80
N ARG A 163 7.06 -17.69 0.03
CA ARG A 163 7.33 -17.83 1.47
C ARG A 163 8.21 -19.04 1.68
N GLY A 164 9.18 -18.89 2.57
CA GLY A 164 9.99 -20.02 3.00
C GLY A 164 9.15 -21.06 3.74
N LYS A 165 9.68 -22.27 3.85
CA LYS A 165 9.09 -23.26 4.76
C LYS A 165 9.38 -22.80 6.17
N ASP A 166 8.34 -22.61 6.93
CA ASP A 166 8.44 -22.29 8.36
C ASP A 166 8.86 -23.54 9.14
#